data_2470b4c3123efb705b16af681073e17b
#
_entry.id   2470b4c3123efb705b16af681073e17b
#
_cell.length_a   1.000
_cell.length_b   1.000
_cell.length_c   1.000
_cell.angle_alpha   90.00
_cell.angle_beta   90.00
_cell.angle_gamma   90.00
#
_symmetry.space_group_name_H-M   'P 1'
#
loop_
_entity.id
_entity.type
_entity.pdbx_description
1 polymer ?
#
loop_
_entity_poly.entity_id
_entity_poly.type
_entity_poly.pdbx_seq_one_letter_code
_entity_poly.pdbx_strand_id
1 'polypeptide(L)'
;LRGCFSVTGVEDVCERLGVPCVPLDDPVEVSGEVFQKIKISRKVLEADKVVNLPKLKTHSQMVMTLGVKNTFGCVVGLEKSSWHMRAKNYDDFANLLIDIHQIVSPVLTILDGVEGMEGNGPTNGKKKHFGLVAVSKNAFALDDAVCKALGIDHVVYTVQHARKRRVVPDYEIVGTFHASIQLPSTVSTLDRLSRTFSRFFVKYPKIDTRKCVKCRLCEERCPASAIDISSQRIDYQKCIRCYVCHEVCPQDAIKLVRRLV
;
A
#
# COMPACT_ATOMS: atom_id res chain seq x y z
N LEU A 1 -12.80 4.08 12.43
CA LEU A 1 -13.21 2.91 11.64
C LEU A 1 -14.69 2.97 11.25
N ARG A 2 -15.65 3.23 12.19
CA ARG A 2 -17.09 3.35 11.86
C ARG A 2 -17.35 4.36 10.73
N GLY A 3 -16.78 5.55 10.78
CA GLY A 3 -16.93 6.53 9.70
C GLY A 3 -16.40 6.07 8.33
N CYS A 4 -15.41 5.17 8.29
CA CYS A 4 -14.92 4.61 7.04
C CYS A 4 -15.92 3.61 6.42
N PHE A 5 -16.53 2.76 7.23
CA PHE A 5 -17.52 1.79 6.77
C PHE A 5 -18.78 2.47 6.24
N SER A 6 -19.25 3.50 6.92
CA SER A 6 -20.41 4.29 6.49
C SER A 6 -20.14 5.02 5.16
N VAL A 7 -19.01 5.75 5.05
CA VAL A 7 -18.68 6.52 3.82
C VAL A 7 -18.44 5.62 2.62
N THR A 8 -17.97 4.39 2.82
CA THR A 8 -17.72 3.43 1.73
C THR A 8 -18.95 2.59 1.37
N GLY A 9 -20.05 2.70 2.10
CA GLY A 9 -21.26 1.91 1.92
C GLY A 9 -21.10 0.44 2.37
N VAL A 10 -19.99 0.07 2.98
CA VAL A 10 -19.78 -1.29 3.51
C VAL A 10 -20.73 -1.60 4.65
N GLU A 11 -21.00 -0.63 5.52
CA GLU A 11 -21.93 -0.75 6.64
C GLU A 11 -23.33 -1.11 6.16
N ASP A 12 -23.86 -0.38 5.17
CA ASP A 12 -25.18 -0.62 4.58
C ASP A 12 -25.30 -2.03 3.93
N VAL A 13 -24.23 -2.48 3.27
CA VAL A 13 -24.21 -3.82 2.68
C VAL A 13 -24.19 -4.90 3.76
N CYS A 14 -23.40 -4.72 4.82
CA CYS A 14 -23.34 -5.66 5.93
C CYS A 14 -24.69 -5.76 6.65
N GLU A 15 -25.34 -4.63 6.92
CA GLU A 15 -26.67 -4.58 7.54
C GLU A 15 -27.72 -5.30 6.71
N ARG A 16 -27.78 -5.03 5.38
CA ARG A 16 -28.72 -5.69 4.48
C ARG A 16 -28.53 -7.20 4.39
N LEU A 17 -27.31 -7.67 4.55
CA LEU A 17 -27.00 -9.10 4.47
C LEU A 17 -27.01 -9.78 5.85
N GLY A 18 -27.24 -9.05 6.94
CA GLY A 18 -27.22 -9.57 8.30
C GLY A 18 -25.83 -10.08 8.74
N VAL A 19 -24.74 -9.54 8.16
CA VAL A 19 -23.38 -9.92 8.48
C VAL A 19 -22.69 -8.85 9.33
N PRO A 20 -21.86 -9.21 10.33
CA PRO A 20 -21.22 -8.22 11.18
C PRO A 20 -20.11 -7.48 10.45
N CYS A 21 -20.06 -6.15 10.63
CA CYS A 21 -18.95 -5.31 10.23
C CYS A 21 -18.05 -5.06 11.44
N VAL A 22 -16.90 -5.72 11.51
CA VAL A 22 -16.05 -5.73 12.71
C VAL A 22 -14.66 -5.12 12.44
N PRO A 23 -14.08 -4.40 13.42
CA PRO A 23 -12.72 -3.94 13.31
C PRO A 23 -11.73 -5.12 13.43
N LEU A 24 -10.61 -5.01 12.73
CA LEU A 24 -9.47 -5.90 12.92
C LEU A 24 -8.61 -5.37 14.07
N ASP A 25 -8.82 -5.91 15.23
CA ASP A 25 -8.16 -5.63 16.51
C ASP A 25 -7.58 -6.93 17.12
N ASP A 26 -7.28 -6.95 18.41
CA ASP A 26 -6.73 -8.09 19.15
C ASP A 26 -5.50 -8.70 18.44
N PRO A 27 -4.30 -8.08 18.61
CA PRO A 27 -3.09 -8.51 17.94
C PRO A 27 -2.54 -9.81 18.47
N VAL A 28 -2.25 -10.75 17.57
CA VAL A 28 -1.47 -11.95 17.83
C VAL A 28 -0.13 -11.80 17.14
N GLU A 29 0.95 -12.07 17.88
CA GLU A 29 2.31 -12.06 17.35
C GLU A 29 2.59 -13.35 16.59
N VAL A 30 2.98 -13.22 15.32
CA VAL A 30 3.29 -14.33 14.42
C VAL A 30 4.62 -14.07 13.71
N SER A 31 5.20 -15.13 13.16
CA SER A 31 6.47 -15.06 12.43
C SER A 31 6.26 -15.37 10.95
N GLY A 32 6.82 -14.53 10.10
CA GLY A 32 6.97 -14.81 8.67
C GLY A 32 8.29 -15.51 8.37
N GLU A 33 8.56 -15.69 7.09
CA GLU A 33 9.82 -16.29 6.61
C GLU A 33 11.01 -15.35 6.82
N VAL A 34 10.83 -14.06 6.55
CA VAL A 34 11.89 -13.04 6.66
C VAL A 34 11.74 -12.20 7.93
N PHE A 35 10.51 -11.87 8.30
CA PHE A 35 10.23 -10.98 9.42
C PHE A 35 9.56 -11.70 10.57
N GLN A 36 10.06 -11.39 11.79
CA GLN A 36 9.53 -11.93 13.05
C GLN A 36 8.67 -10.86 13.75
N LYS A 37 7.81 -11.33 14.69
CA LYS A 37 7.01 -10.46 15.56
C LYS A 37 6.07 -9.52 14.79
N ILE A 38 5.37 -10.08 13.79
CA ILE A 38 4.33 -9.41 13.05
C ILE A 38 3.02 -9.55 13.84
N LYS A 39 2.33 -8.44 14.09
CA LYS A 39 1.07 -8.45 14.86
C LYS A 39 -0.12 -8.42 13.91
N ILE A 40 -0.73 -9.57 13.72
CA ILE A 40 -1.94 -9.78 12.89
C ILE A 40 -3.17 -9.86 13.80
N SER A 41 -4.32 -9.38 13.33
CA SER A 41 -5.57 -9.53 14.05
C SER A 41 -5.93 -11.01 14.26
N ARG A 42 -6.27 -11.37 15.50
CA ARG A 42 -6.75 -12.71 15.86
C ARG A 42 -7.93 -13.13 15.00
N LYS A 43 -8.87 -12.24 14.74
CA LYS A 43 -10.04 -12.50 13.88
C LYS A 43 -9.69 -12.99 12.48
N VAL A 44 -8.55 -12.54 11.93
CA VAL A 44 -8.06 -12.98 10.62
C VAL A 44 -7.44 -14.36 10.72
N LEU A 45 -6.67 -14.63 11.79
CA LEU A 45 -5.96 -15.88 11.99
C LEU A 45 -6.90 -17.04 12.35
N GLU A 46 -8.02 -16.75 13.02
CA GLU A 46 -9.03 -17.73 13.44
C GLU A 46 -10.17 -17.90 12.42
N ALA A 47 -10.19 -17.11 11.36
CA ALA A 47 -11.19 -17.25 10.30
C ALA A 47 -10.98 -18.55 9.51
N ASP A 48 -12.06 -19.31 9.29
CA ASP A 48 -12.02 -20.54 8.47
C ASP A 48 -11.53 -20.24 7.03
N LYS A 49 -11.90 -19.08 6.49
CA LYS A 49 -11.50 -18.63 5.16
C LYS A 49 -11.44 -17.11 5.11
N VAL A 50 -10.43 -16.61 4.43
CA VAL A 50 -10.27 -15.17 4.12
C VAL A 50 -10.46 -14.95 2.64
N VAL A 51 -11.38 -14.05 2.27
CA VAL A 51 -11.52 -13.54 0.91
C VAL A 51 -10.95 -12.13 0.87
N ASN A 52 -10.02 -11.90 -0.04
CA ASN A 52 -9.29 -10.65 -0.16
C ASN A 52 -9.90 -9.80 -1.28
N LEU A 53 -10.38 -8.58 -0.95
CA LEU A 53 -11.04 -7.66 -1.89
C LEU A 53 -10.21 -6.39 -2.08
N PRO A 54 -9.09 -6.43 -2.81
CA PRO A 54 -8.25 -5.26 -3.06
C PRO A 54 -8.87 -4.31 -4.09
N LYS A 55 -8.54 -3.03 -3.97
CA LYS A 55 -8.81 -1.99 -4.95
C LYS A 55 -7.55 -1.72 -5.80
N LEU A 56 -7.69 -1.65 -7.13
CA LEU A 56 -6.60 -1.28 -8.02
C LEU A 56 -6.25 0.20 -7.82
N LYS A 57 -5.09 0.47 -7.24
CA LYS A 57 -4.62 1.84 -7.03
C LYS A 57 -3.10 1.94 -6.96
N THR A 58 -2.59 3.07 -7.42
CA THR A 58 -1.18 3.44 -7.26
C THR A 58 -0.84 3.74 -5.80
N HIS A 59 0.43 3.68 -5.48
CA HIS A 59 0.96 3.93 -4.15
C HIS A 59 2.34 4.58 -4.23
N SER A 60 2.51 5.73 -3.61
CA SER A 60 3.75 6.53 -3.70
C SER A 60 5.01 5.79 -3.29
N GLN A 61 4.93 4.86 -2.34
CA GLN A 61 6.07 4.08 -1.86
C GLN A 61 6.23 2.74 -2.60
N MET A 62 5.16 1.98 -2.73
CA MET A 62 5.20 0.61 -3.25
C MET A 62 4.78 0.49 -4.72
N VAL A 63 4.59 1.62 -5.38
CA VAL A 63 4.12 1.77 -6.76
C VAL A 63 2.65 1.37 -6.92
N MET A 64 2.24 0.19 -6.47
CA MET A 64 0.87 -0.31 -6.55
C MET A 64 0.36 -0.85 -5.22
N THR A 65 -0.95 -0.77 -5.03
CA THR A 65 -1.71 -1.57 -4.08
C THR A 65 -2.58 -2.52 -4.87
N LEU A 66 -2.36 -3.80 -4.65
CA LEU A 66 -3.06 -4.92 -5.28
C LEU A 66 -3.36 -5.98 -4.21
N GLY A 67 -3.47 -7.26 -4.59
CA GLY A 67 -3.83 -8.35 -3.70
C GLY A 67 -2.87 -8.54 -2.53
N VAL A 68 -1.58 -8.66 -2.81
CA VAL A 68 -0.56 -8.90 -1.79
C VAL A 68 -0.49 -7.77 -0.77
N LYS A 69 -0.40 -6.51 -1.23
CA LYS A 69 -0.32 -5.37 -0.30
C LYS A 69 -1.61 -5.14 0.48
N ASN A 70 -2.78 -5.54 -0.03
CA ASN A 70 -4.06 -5.32 0.65
C ASN A 70 -4.11 -6.01 2.02
N THR A 71 -3.50 -7.20 2.16
CA THR A 71 -3.43 -7.95 3.42
C THR A 71 -2.62 -7.24 4.52
N PHE A 72 -1.82 -6.21 4.20
CA PHE A 72 -1.25 -5.32 5.20
C PHE A 72 -2.32 -4.64 6.06
N GLY A 73 -3.56 -4.57 5.59
CA GLY A 73 -4.72 -4.15 6.36
C GLY A 73 -4.96 -4.98 7.62
N CYS A 74 -4.54 -6.25 7.64
CA CYS A 74 -4.70 -7.19 8.75
C CYS A 74 -3.71 -6.95 9.91
N VAL A 75 -2.67 -6.14 9.71
CA VAL A 75 -1.76 -5.70 10.77
C VAL A 75 -2.48 -4.71 11.69
N VAL A 76 -2.42 -4.95 13.00
CA VAL A 76 -3.22 -4.22 13.99
C VAL A 76 -2.58 -2.90 14.41
N GLY A 77 -3.41 -1.85 14.53
CA GLY A 77 -3.08 -0.61 15.23
C GLY A 77 -1.94 0.20 14.63
N LEU A 78 -1.10 0.77 15.50
CA LEU A 78 0.06 1.60 15.15
C LEU A 78 1.24 0.80 14.59
N GLU A 79 1.19 -0.52 14.63
CA GLU A 79 2.24 -1.38 14.08
C GLU A 79 2.47 -1.12 12.58
N LYS A 80 1.43 -0.72 11.83
CA LYS A 80 1.58 -0.31 10.43
C LYS A 80 2.60 0.81 10.26
N SER A 81 2.58 1.81 11.15
CA SER A 81 3.54 2.92 11.11
C SER A 81 4.92 2.49 11.58
N SER A 82 5.01 1.61 12.60
CA SER A 82 6.29 1.10 13.11
C SER A 82 7.03 0.26 12.06
N TRP A 83 6.30 -0.47 11.21
CA TRP A 83 6.91 -1.25 10.13
C TRP A 83 7.58 -0.39 9.06
N HIS A 84 7.15 0.84 8.84
CA HIS A 84 7.87 1.78 7.98
C HIS A 84 9.25 2.19 8.52
N MET A 85 9.45 2.10 9.86
CA MET A 85 10.78 2.29 10.46
C MET A 85 11.62 1.01 10.48
N ARG A 86 10.97 -0.14 10.76
CA ARG A 86 11.64 -1.44 10.88
C ARG A 86 12.10 -1.97 9.52
N ALA A 87 11.33 -1.74 8.46
CA ALA A 87 11.73 -2.00 7.08
C ALA A 87 12.67 -0.89 6.60
N LYS A 88 13.95 -1.19 6.47
CA LYS A 88 15.01 -0.21 6.18
C LYS A 88 14.90 0.42 4.80
N ASN A 89 14.25 -0.24 3.87
CA ASN A 89 14.09 0.16 2.46
C ASN A 89 12.82 -0.46 1.85
N TYR A 90 12.54 -0.16 0.59
CA TYR A 90 11.36 -0.67 -0.12
C TYR A 90 11.43 -2.17 -0.40
N ASP A 91 12.62 -2.72 -0.56
CA ASP A 91 12.83 -4.15 -0.75
C ASP A 91 12.48 -4.94 0.52
N ASP A 92 12.92 -4.47 1.69
CA ASP A 92 12.53 -5.03 2.99
C ASP A 92 11.02 -4.93 3.20
N PHE A 93 10.42 -3.79 2.86
CA PHE A 93 8.99 -3.60 3.01
C PHE A 93 8.19 -4.51 2.07
N ALA A 94 8.67 -4.76 0.85
CA ALA A 94 8.07 -5.72 -0.06
C ALA A 94 8.11 -7.15 0.50
N ASN A 95 9.24 -7.56 1.07
CA ASN A 95 9.37 -8.87 1.73
C ASN A 95 8.43 -9.00 2.93
N LEU A 96 8.29 -7.95 3.74
CA LEU A 96 7.31 -7.92 4.84
C LEU A 96 5.87 -8.12 4.32
N LEU A 97 5.49 -7.43 3.26
CA LEU A 97 4.15 -7.57 2.66
C LEU A 97 3.89 -8.98 2.15
N ILE A 98 4.91 -9.64 1.61
CA ILE A 98 4.84 -11.03 1.16
C ILE A 98 4.64 -11.96 2.39
N ASP A 99 5.42 -11.79 3.46
CA ASP A 99 5.27 -12.57 4.69
C ASP A 99 3.86 -12.43 5.27
N ILE A 100 3.35 -11.20 5.37
CA ILE A 100 2.00 -10.95 5.87
C ILE A 100 0.96 -11.64 4.99
N HIS A 101 1.11 -11.57 3.67
CA HIS A 101 0.17 -12.21 2.75
C HIS A 101 0.18 -13.73 2.90
N GLN A 102 1.34 -14.34 3.06
CA GLN A 102 1.49 -15.78 3.28
C GLN A 102 0.87 -16.22 4.62
N ILE A 103 1.01 -15.40 5.69
CA ILE A 103 0.38 -15.66 7.00
C ILE A 103 -1.15 -15.57 6.92
N VAL A 104 -1.69 -14.50 6.29
CA VAL A 104 -3.14 -14.30 6.11
C VAL A 104 -3.75 -15.34 5.18
N SER A 105 -3.00 -15.78 4.18
CA SER A 105 -3.32 -16.87 3.26
C SER A 105 -4.75 -16.83 2.70
N PRO A 106 -5.18 -15.78 1.97
CA PRO A 106 -6.53 -15.72 1.43
C PRO A 106 -6.79 -16.85 0.45
N VAL A 107 -7.97 -17.49 0.57
CA VAL A 107 -8.40 -18.56 -0.36
C VAL A 107 -8.83 -18.04 -1.72
N LEU A 108 -9.18 -16.76 -1.78
CA LEU A 108 -9.61 -16.06 -3.00
C LEU A 108 -9.23 -14.59 -2.91
N THR A 109 -8.79 -14.03 -4.03
CA THR A 109 -8.58 -12.59 -4.21
C THR A 109 -9.42 -12.11 -5.38
N ILE A 110 -10.26 -11.09 -5.16
CA ILE A 110 -11.09 -10.43 -6.17
C ILE A 110 -10.67 -8.97 -6.22
N LEU A 111 -9.90 -8.60 -7.25
CA LEU A 111 -9.42 -7.23 -7.45
C LEU A 111 -10.51 -6.41 -8.15
N ASP A 112 -10.96 -5.36 -7.48
CA ASP A 112 -11.81 -4.33 -8.08
C ASP A 112 -10.93 -3.26 -8.73
N GLY A 113 -10.94 -3.25 -10.04
CA GLY A 113 -10.35 -2.23 -10.91
C GLY A 113 -11.38 -1.64 -11.86
N VAL A 114 -12.71 -1.77 -11.60
CA VAL A 114 -13.72 -1.09 -12.45
C VAL A 114 -13.42 0.40 -12.43
N GLU A 115 -13.39 0.98 -11.24
CA GLU A 115 -12.83 2.30 -11.00
C GLU A 115 -11.66 2.18 -10.04
N GLY A 116 -10.50 2.64 -10.45
CA GLY A 116 -9.29 2.61 -9.64
C GLY A 116 -8.69 4.00 -9.46
N MET A 117 -7.41 4.03 -9.09
CA MET A 117 -6.67 5.27 -8.88
C MET A 117 -5.30 5.19 -9.57
N GLU A 118 -4.92 6.28 -10.23
CA GLU A 118 -3.60 6.47 -10.83
C GLU A 118 -2.89 7.71 -10.28
N GLY A 119 -1.59 7.89 -10.57
CA GLY A 119 -0.79 9.02 -10.09
C GLY A 119 -0.35 8.87 -8.64
N ASN A 120 -0.41 9.92 -7.84
CA ASN A 120 0.15 9.98 -6.48
C ASN A 120 -0.77 9.35 -5.42
N GLY A 121 -1.21 8.10 -5.66
CA GLY A 121 -1.91 7.31 -4.64
C GLY A 121 -1.06 7.04 -3.37
N PRO A 122 -1.67 6.53 -2.31
CA PRO A 122 -2.99 5.92 -2.25
C PRO A 122 -4.15 6.87 -1.95
N THR A 123 -3.90 8.16 -1.67
CA THR A 123 -4.93 9.13 -1.26
C THR A 123 -5.06 10.29 -2.27
N ASN A 124 -3.93 10.78 -2.78
CA ASN A 124 -3.86 11.98 -3.63
C ASN A 124 -3.72 11.65 -5.13
N GLY A 125 -4.14 10.44 -5.52
CA GLY A 125 -4.20 10.06 -6.93
C GLY A 125 -5.46 10.56 -7.62
N LYS A 126 -5.54 10.30 -8.93
CA LYS A 126 -6.71 10.61 -9.74
C LYS A 126 -7.55 9.34 -9.93
N LYS A 127 -8.87 9.49 -9.81
CA LYS A 127 -9.81 8.43 -10.16
C LYS A 127 -9.68 8.12 -11.65
N LYS A 128 -9.71 6.83 -11.99
CA LYS A 128 -9.68 6.34 -13.36
C LYS A 128 -10.53 5.10 -13.52
N HIS A 129 -11.31 5.05 -14.58
CA HIS A 129 -12.03 3.86 -15.00
C HIS A 129 -11.09 2.92 -15.77
N PHE A 130 -10.85 1.73 -15.22
CA PHE A 130 -10.06 0.68 -15.89
C PHE A 130 -10.95 -0.43 -16.46
N GLY A 131 -12.17 -0.59 -15.95
CA GLY A 131 -13.10 -1.61 -16.39
C GLY A 131 -12.65 -3.05 -16.08
N LEU A 132 -11.80 -3.22 -15.06
CA LEU A 132 -11.21 -4.52 -14.70
C LEU A 132 -11.85 -5.10 -13.44
N VAL A 133 -12.24 -6.36 -13.51
CA VAL A 133 -12.37 -7.24 -12.36
C VAL A 133 -11.46 -8.44 -12.58
N ALA A 134 -10.53 -8.70 -11.69
CA ALA A 134 -9.62 -9.84 -11.78
C ALA A 134 -9.77 -10.75 -10.56
N VAL A 135 -9.82 -12.06 -10.78
CA VAL A 135 -10.06 -13.06 -9.75
C VAL A 135 -8.99 -14.13 -9.81
N SER A 136 -8.45 -14.51 -8.65
CA SER A 136 -7.51 -15.62 -8.55
C SER A 136 -7.52 -16.24 -7.15
N LYS A 137 -7.28 -17.54 -7.07
CA LYS A 137 -6.97 -18.21 -5.79
C LYS A 137 -5.58 -17.86 -5.26
N ASN A 138 -4.71 -17.29 -6.09
CA ASN A 138 -3.36 -16.88 -5.74
C ASN A 138 -3.15 -15.40 -6.06
N ALA A 139 -2.97 -14.57 -5.03
CA ALA A 139 -2.78 -13.13 -5.21
C ALA A 139 -1.43 -12.77 -5.84
N PHE A 140 -0.40 -13.60 -5.70
CA PHE A 140 0.89 -13.34 -6.35
C PHE A 140 0.76 -13.48 -7.87
N ALA A 141 0.05 -14.51 -8.34
CA ALA A 141 -0.28 -14.68 -9.77
C ALA A 141 -1.15 -13.54 -10.30
N LEU A 142 -2.17 -13.12 -9.52
CA LEU A 142 -3.05 -12.01 -9.88
C LEU A 142 -2.27 -10.70 -10.03
N ASP A 143 -1.45 -10.36 -9.02
CA ASP A 143 -0.67 -9.12 -9.02
C ASP A 143 0.35 -9.10 -10.17
N ASP A 144 0.98 -10.24 -10.44
CA ASP A 144 1.93 -10.42 -11.55
C ASP A 144 1.25 -10.23 -12.92
N ALA A 145 0.09 -10.87 -13.13
CA ALA A 145 -0.68 -10.77 -14.37
C ALA A 145 -1.18 -9.34 -14.63
N VAL A 146 -1.76 -8.70 -13.61
CA VAL A 146 -2.25 -7.32 -13.73
C VAL A 146 -1.11 -6.34 -13.99
N CYS A 147 0.03 -6.49 -13.32
CA CYS A 147 1.19 -5.62 -13.55
C CYS A 147 1.79 -5.81 -14.94
N LYS A 148 1.84 -7.04 -15.47
CA LYS A 148 2.25 -7.32 -16.85
C LYS A 148 1.30 -6.66 -17.86
N ALA A 149 -0.02 -6.80 -17.66
CA ALA A 149 -1.02 -6.20 -18.53
C ALA A 149 -0.95 -4.65 -18.54
N LEU A 150 -0.53 -4.05 -17.42
CA LEU A 150 -0.28 -2.60 -17.30
C LEU A 150 1.13 -2.17 -17.77
N GLY A 151 2.02 -3.12 -18.10
CA GLY A 151 3.42 -2.85 -18.49
C GLY A 151 4.30 -2.28 -17.37
N ILE A 152 3.99 -2.57 -16.11
CA ILE A 152 4.65 -1.99 -14.92
C ILE A 152 5.28 -3.03 -13.97
N ASP A 153 5.25 -4.30 -14.32
CA ASP A 153 5.74 -5.41 -13.47
C ASP A 153 7.22 -5.27 -13.08
N HIS A 154 7.99 -4.58 -13.90
CA HIS A 154 9.41 -4.30 -13.68
C HIS A 154 9.69 -3.19 -12.65
N VAL A 155 8.67 -2.45 -12.18
CA VAL A 155 8.83 -1.38 -11.17
C VAL A 155 8.08 -1.65 -9.87
N VAL A 156 7.16 -2.64 -9.82
CA VAL A 156 6.37 -2.96 -8.63
C VAL A 156 7.17 -3.88 -7.70
N TYR A 157 7.55 -3.37 -6.55
CA TYR A 157 8.44 -4.06 -5.60
C TYR A 157 7.89 -5.42 -5.13
N THR A 158 6.60 -5.50 -4.78
CA THR A 158 5.98 -6.76 -4.34
C THR A 158 6.02 -7.84 -5.40
N VAL A 159 5.78 -7.49 -6.68
CA VAL A 159 5.83 -8.43 -7.81
C VAL A 159 7.26 -8.93 -8.04
N GLN A 160 8.24 -8.01 -8.05
CA GLN A 160 9.64 -8.39 -8.23
C GLN A 160 10.15 -9.31 -7.13
N HIS A 161 9.81 -9.01 -5.86
CA HIS A 161 10.22 -9.83 -4.72
C HIS A 161 9.47 -11.16 -4.65
N ALA A 162 8.20 -11.21 -5.02
CA ALA A 162 7.45 -12.45 -5.15
C ALA A 162 8.08 -13.41 -6.18
N ARG A 163 8.51 -12.87 -7.33
CA ARG A 163 9.26 -13.66 -8.34
C ARG A 163 10.60 -14.16 -7.80
N LYS A 164 11.38 -13.30 -7.11
CA LYS A 164 12.67 -13.69 -6.50
C LYS A 164 12.52 -14.79 -5.45
N ARG A 165 11.45 -14.70 -4.65
CA ARG A 165 11.12 -15.72 -3.64
C ARG A 165 10.45 -16.97 -4.23
N ARG A 166 10.20 -17.00 -5.54
CA ARG A 166 9.55 -18.12 -6.25
C ARG A 166 8.17 -18.48 -5.68
N VAL A 167 7.45 -17.46 -5.20
CA VAL A 167 6.06 -17.64 -4.68
C VAL A 167 5.00 -17.34 -5.72
N VAL A 168 5.37 -16.86 -6.90
CA VAL A 168 4.47 -16.73 -8.06
C VAL A 168 4.41 -18.10 -8.74
N PRO A 169 3.27 -18.80 -8.73
CA PRO A 169 3.13 -20.06 -9.44
C PRO A 169 3.03 -19.84 -10.96
N ASP A 170 3.14 -20.91 -11.74
CA ASP A 170 2.69 -20.89 -13.13
C ASP A 170 1.17 -20.66 -13.16
N TYR A 171 0.69 -19.82 -14.09
CA TYR A 171 -0.71 -19.47 -14.20
C TYR A 171 -1.12 -19.23 -15.65
N GLU A 172 -2.38 -19.45 -15.93
CA GLU A 172 -3.03 -19.08 -17.18
C GLU A 172 -3.95 -17.88 -16.95
N ILE A 173 -4.10 -17.04 -17.98
CA ILE A 173 -5.01 -15.88 -17.95
C ILE A 173 -6.20 -16.21 -18.83
N VAL A 174 -7.40 -16.14 -18.25
CA VAL A 174 -8.66 -16.21 -18.98
C VAL A 174 -9.23 -14.81 -19.09
N GLY A 175 -9.41 -14.34 -20.32
CA GLY A 175 -9.82 -12.97 -20.62
C GLY A 175 -8.65 -12.08 -21.02
N THR A 176 -8.96 -10.84 -21.38
CA THR A 176 -7.96 -9.85 -21.82
C THR A 176 -8.15 -8.54 -21.08
N PHE A 177 -7.06 -7.89 -20.72
CA PHE A 177 -7.05 -6.57 -20.12
C PHE A 177 -5.85 -5.77 -20.62
N HIS A 178 -6.12 -4.59 -21.14
CA HIS A 178 -5.10 -3.64 -21.56
C HIS A 178 -5.49 -2.23 -21.10
N ALA A 179 -4.66 -1.58 -20.34
CA ALA A 179 -4.84 -0.20 -19.95
C ALA A 179 -3.49 0.46 -19.71
N SER A 180 -3.43 1.77 -19.90
CA SER A 180 -2.31 2.58 -19.43
C SER A 180 -2.55 3.00 -17.98
N ILE A 181 -1.49 3.27 -17.23
CA ILE A 181 -1.58 3.80 -15.87
C ILE A 181 -0.52 4.89 -15.66
N GLN A 182 -0.95 6.00 -15.09
CA GLN A 182 -0.02 7.04 -14.64
C GLN A 182 0.60 6.63 -13.31
N LEU A 183 1.92 6.39 -13.30
CA LEU A 183 2.64 6.03 -12.09
C LEU A 183 2.78 7.21 -11.12
N PRO A 184 3.02 6.95 -9.82
CA PRO A 184 3.35 7.99 -8.86
C PRO A 184 4.58 8.79 -9.27
N SER A 185 4.60 10.06 -8.92
CA SER A 185 5.76 10.93 -9.20
C SER A 185 7.04 10.51 -8.46
N THR A 186 6.94 9.59 -7.51
CA THR A 186 8.08 8.95 -6.83
C THR A 186 8.81 7.96 -7.71
N VAL A 187 8.14 7.39 -8.72
CA VAL A 187 8.75 6.52 -9.74
C VAL A 187 9.30 7.41 -10.84
N SER A 188 10.62 7.51 -10.95
CA SER A 188 11.23 8.30 -12.03
C SER A 188 11.33 7.49 -13.31
N THR A 189 11.33 8.19 -14.47
CA THR A 189 11.60 7.55 -15.78
C THR A 189 13.01 6.93 -15.84
N LEU A 190 13.94 7.40 -15.00
CA LEU A 190 15.30 6.86 -14.86
C LEU A 190 15.32 5.56 -14.03
N ASP A 191 14.36 5.33 -13.13
CA ASP A 191 14.20 4.05 -12.42
C ASP A 191 13.86 2.91 -13.39
N ARG A 192 13.36 3.27 -14.58
CA ARG A 192 13.14 2.33 -15.70
C ARG A 192 14.44 1.87 -16.37
N LEU A 193 15.52 2.64 -16.28
CA LEU A 193 16.77 2.42 -17.04
C LEU A 193 17.98 2.00 -16.20
N SER A 194 18.10 2.40 -14.95
CA SER A 194 19.15 1.85 -14.05
C SER A 194 18.89 2.15 -12.56
N ARG A 195 18.86 1.10 -11.73
CA ARG A 195 18.80 1.17 -10.27
C ARG A 195 20.01 1.86 -9.63
N THR A 196 21.14 1.89 -10.33
CA THR A 196 22.42 2.43 -9.81
C THR A 196 22.41 3.94 -9.67
N PHE A 197 21.67 4.66 -10.52
CA PHE A 197 21.57 6.13 -10.49
C PHE A 197 20.41 6.66 -9.65
N SER A 198 19.44 5.83 -9.23
CA SER A 198 18.27 6.27 -8.49
C SER A 198 18.58 6.82 -7.09
N ARG A 199 19.72 6.45 -6.51
CA ARG A 199 20.18 6.97 -5.19
C ARG A 199 20.32 8.49 -5.14
N PHE A 200 20.60 9.15 -6.27
CA PHE A 200 20.79 10.60 -6.35
C PHE A 200 19.47 11.40 -6.48
N PHE A 201 18.33 10.72 -6.69
CA PHE A 201 17.05 11.38 -6.96
C PHE A 201 15.99 11.14 -5.88
N VAL A 202 16.42 11.04 -4.64
CA VAL A 202 15.50 10.82 -3.50
C VAL A 202 14.61 12.04 -3.31
N LYS A 203 13.29 11.81 -3.17
CA LYS A 203 12.32 12.85 -2.85
C LYS A 203 12.14 12.98 -1.33
N TYR A 204 11.91 14.22 -0.89
CA TYR A 204 11.65 14.56 0.50
C TYR A 204 10.25 15.15 0.65
N PRO A 205 9.51 14.82 1.70
CA PRO A 205 8.24 15.46 1.99
C PRO A 205 8.50 16.92 2.39
N LYS A 206 7.70 17.85 1.86
CA LYS A 206 7.74 19.29 2.20
C LYS A 206 6.31 19.75 2.45
N ILE A 207 6.11 20.51 3.53
CA ILE A 207 4.81 21.09 3.85
C ILE A 207 4.58 22.33 2.97
N ASP A 208 3.46 22.34 2.24
CA ASP A 208 2.93 23.54 1.59
C ASP A 208 2.12 24.31 2.62
N THR A 209 2.72 25.35 3.17
CA THR A 209 2.12 26.15 4.26
C THR A 209 0.82 26.85 3.85
N ARG A 210 0.60 27.09 2.55
CA ARG A 210 -0.63 27.72 2.03
C ARG A 210 -1.82 26.77 2.04
N LYS A 211 -1.56 25.44 1.93
CA LYS A 211 -2.59 24.40 1.96
C LYS A 211 -2.77 23.78 3.32
N CYS A 212 -1.79 23.90 4.20
CA CYS A 212 -1.76 23.25 5.50
C CYS A 212 -2.74 23.91 6.48
N VAL A 213 -3.77 23.18 6.86
CA VAL A 213 -4.76 23.61 7.88
C VAL A 213 -4.38 23.21 9.32
N LYS A 214 -3.16 22.76 9.53
CA LYS A 214 -2.61 22.38 10.85
C LYS A 214 -3.44 21.33 11.61
N CYS A 215 -4.05 20.38 10.91
CA CYS A 215 -4.89 19.32 11.51
C CYS A 215 -4.09 18.26 12.30
N ARG A 216 -2.78 18.30 12.33
CA ARG A 216 -1.83 17.45 13.07
C ARG A 216 -1.77 15.97 12.63
N LEU A 217 -2.61 15.48 11.74
CA LEU A 217 -2.61 14.07 11.32
C LEU A 217 -1.24 13.56 10.85
N CYS A 218 -0.49 14.37 10.10
CA CYS A 218 0.84 13.99 9.63
C CYS A 218 1.88 13.91 10.76
N GLU A 219 1.77 14.73 11.79
CA GLU A 219 2.61 14.72 12.98
C GLU A 219 2.32 13.48 13.84
N GLU A 220 1.04 13.23 14.15
CA GLU A 220 0.59 12.09 14.96
C GLU A 220 0.91 10.73 14.30
N ARG A 221 0.89 10.68 12.98
CA ARG A 221 1.18 9.47 12.21
C ARG A 221 2.64 9.33 11.79
N CYS A 222 3.49 10.30 12.13
CA CYS A 222 4.91 10.23 11.79
C CYS A 222 5.63 9.21 12.69
N PRO A 223 6.07 8.05 12.16
CA PRO A 223 6.71 7.03 12.97
C PRO A 223 8.08 7.47 13.52
N ALA A 224 8.71 8.45 12.86
CA ALA A 224 10.02 8.99 13.25
C ALA A 224 9.92 10.28 14.09
N SER A 225 8.68 10.72 14.43
CA SER A 225 8.46 12.00 15.13
C SER A 225 9.23 13.17 14.50
N ALA A 226 9.29 13.19 13.17
CA ALA A 226 10.08 14.14 12.41
C ALA A 226 9.31 15.41 12.00
N ILE A 227 8.04 15.55 12.40
CA ILE A 227 7.17 16.65 11.98
C ILE A 227 6.74 17.46 13.17
N ASP A 228 6.93 18.76 13.09
CA ASP A 228 6.35 19.77 13.99
C ASP A 228 5.35 20.61 13.17
N ILE A 229 4.06 20.41 13.44
CA ILE A 229 3.02 21.09 12.69
C ILE A 229 2.79 22.53 13.19
N SER A 230 3.15 22.84 14.43
CA SER A 230 3.05 24.22 14.95
C SER A 230 3.96 25.16 14.17
N SER A 231 5.21 24.76 13.93
CA SER A 231 6.16 25.47 13.09
C SER A 231 6.07 25.10 11.60
N GLN A 232 5.24 24.15 11.22
CA GLN A 232 5.09 23.60 9.86
C GLN A 232 6.43 23.15 9.26
N ARG A 233 7.27 22.47 10.06
CA ARG A 233 8.60 22.02 9.67
C ARG A 233 8.74 20.50 9.74
N ILE A 234 9.65 19.99 8.93
CA ILE A 234 10.05 18.58 8.93
C ILE A 234 11.56 18.53 9.26
N ASP A 235 11.91 17.79 10.31
CA ASP A 235 13.29 17.47 10.65
C ASP A 235 13.80 16.37 9.72
N TYR A 236 14.60 16.75 8.73
CA TYR A 236 15.14 15.82 7.76
C TYR A 236 16.26 14.91 8.28
N GLN A 237 16.80 15.18 9.47
CA GLN A 237 17.73 14.26 10.13
C GLN A 237 17.00 13.05 10.73
N LYS A 238 15.77 13.28 11.22
CA LYS A 238 14.89 12.21 11.73
C LYS A 238 14.06 11.55 10.63
N CYS A 239 13.76 12.25 9.54
CA CYS A 239 12.84 11.79 8.52
C CYS A 239 13.35 10.56 7.76
N ILE A 240 12.70 9.42 7.94
CA ILE A 240 12.98 8.15 7.25
C ILE A 240 12.37 8.04 5.85
N ARG A 241 11.71 9.08 5.37
CA ARG A 241 11.09 9.14 4.02
C ARG A 241 10.08 8.04 3.75
N CYS A 242 9.32 7.64 4.74
CA CYS A 242 8.24 6.66 4.60
C CYS A 242 6.99 7.22 3.89
N TYR A 243 6.92 8.53 3.69
CA TYR A 243 5.83 9.26 3.03
C TYR A 243 4.43 9.09 3.66
N VAL A 244 4.31 8.48 4.84
CA VAL A 244 3.03 8.37 5.56
C VAL A 244 2.37 9.74 5.72
N CYS A 245 3.15 10.78 6.02
CA CYS A 245 2.65 12.15 6.12
C CYS A 245 2.01 12.67 4.82
N HIS A 246 2.54 12.30 3.66
CA HIS A 246 1.96 12.62 2.37
C HIS A 246 0.66 11.84 2.12
N GLU A 247 0.62 10.58 2.54
CA GLU A 247 -0.54 9.71 2.35
C GLU A 247 -1.73 10.09 3.23
N VAL A 248 -1.47 10.53 4.48
CA VAL A 248 -2.55 10.85 5.44
C VAL A 248 -3.05 12.29 5.35
N CYS A 249 -2.42 13.15 4.55
CA CYS A 249 -2.79 14.57 4.47
C CYS A 249 -4.07 14.77 3.66
N PRO A 250 -5.21 15.15 4.27
CA PRO A 250 -6.48 15.30 3.56
C PRO A 250 -6.50 16.53 2.63
N GLN A 251 -5.58 17.48 2.86
CA GLN A 251 -5.47 18.72 2.08
C GLN A 251 -4.41 18.64 0.97
N ASP A 252 -3.81 17.46 0.76
CA ASP A 252 -2.65 17.32 -0.16
C ASP A 252 -1.60 18.43 0.06
N ALA A 253 -1.36 18.78 1.33
CA ALA A 253 -0.42 19.84 1.72
C ALA A 253 1.02 19.32 1.89
N ILE A 254 1.28 18.03 1.81
CA ILE A 254 2.64 17.47 1.84
C ILE A 254 3.05 17.10 0.41
N LYS A 255 4.00 17.86 -0.13
CA LYS A 255 4.54 17.65 -1.48
C LYS A 255 5.85 16.87 -1.42
N LEU A 256 6.08 15.99 -2.39
CA LEU A 256 7.34 15.26 -2.54
C LEU A 256 8.26 16.01 -3.50
N VAL A 257 9.26 16.67 -2.95
CA VAL A 257 10.21 17.51 -3.69
C VAL A 257 11.58 16.85 -3.80
N ARG A 258 12.29 17.10 -4.90
CA ARG A 258 13.72 16.72 -5.01
C ARG A 258 14.54 17.68 -4.14
N ARG A 259 15.49 17.12 -3.39
CA ARG A 259 16.49 17.89 -2.66
C ARG A 259 17.85 17.40 -3.11
N LEU A 260 18.69 18.31 -3.58
CA LEU A 260 20.11 18.01 -3.77
C LEU A 260 20.71 17.80 -2.38
N VAL A 261 21.26 16.64 -2.12
CA VAL A 261 21.96 16.27 -0.88
C VAL A 261 23.44 16.46 -1.15
#